data_1c2837542db69b45ce1605d65825e56e
#
_entry.id   1c2837542db69b45ce1605d65825e56e
#
_cell.length_a   1.000
_cell.length_b   1.000
_cell.length_c   1.000
_cell.angle_alpha   90.00
_cell.angle_beta   90.00
_cell.angle_gamma   90.00
#
_symmetry.space_group_name_H-M   'P 1'
#
loop_
_entity.id
_entity.type
_entity.pdbx_description
1 polymer ?
#
loop_
_entity_poly.entity_id
_entity_poly.type
_entity_poly.pdbx_seq_one_letter_code
_entity_poly.pdbx_strand_id
1 'polypeptide(L)' 'MASIAERVKQIIVEQLGVDEGQVEDNASFVDDLGADSLDIVELVMAFEEAFELEIPDEDAEKIATVKDAVSYIENKTAKK' A
#
# COMPACT_ATOMS: atom_id res chain seq x y z
N MET A 1 -18.65 -5.33 -3.82
CA MET A 1 -17.83 -4.52 -2.93
C MET A 1 -16.37 -4.79 -3.16
N ALA A 2 -15.55 -3.75 -3.09
CA ALA A 2 -14.11 -3.91 -3.32
C ALA A 2 -13.48 -4.61 -2.12
N SER A 3 -12.60 -5.56 -2.39
CA SER A 3 -11.81 -6.21 -1.36
C SER A 3 -10.73 -5.26 -0.85
N ILE A 4 -10.09 -5.61 0.25
CA ILE A 4 -8.97 -4.82 0.77
C ILE A 4 -7.87 -4.74 -0.28
N ALA A 5 -7.57 -5.85 -0.94
CA ALA A 5 -6.55 -5.87 -1.98
C ALA A 5 -6.87 -4.91 -3.11
N GLU A 6 -8.12 -4.87 -3.55
CA GLU A 6 -8.53 -3.96 -4.61
C GLU A 6 -8.43 -2.49 -4.17
N ARG A 7 -8.81 -2.20 -2.94
CA ARG A 7 -8.72 -0.84 -2.42
C ARG A 7 -7.26 -0.40 -2.29
N VAL A 8 -6.40 -1.29 -1.82
CA VAL A 8 -4.97 -1.00 -1.72
C VAL A 8 -4.40 -0.67 -3.10
N LYS A 9 -4.72 -1.50 -4.08
CA LYS A 9 -4.21 -1.29 -5.45
C LYS A 9 -4.72 0.03 -6.03
N GLN A 10 -5.97 0.37 -5.77
CA GLN A 10 -6.54 1.62 -6.25
C GLN A 10 -5.83 2.83 -5.66
N ILE A 11 -5.53 2.76 -4.37
CA ILE A 11 -4.80 3.84 -3.69
C ILE A 11 -3.40 3.99 -4.30
N ILE A 12 -2.73 2.87 -4.57
CA ILE A 12 -1.40 2.89 -5.16
C ILE A 12 -1.44 3.56 -6.55
N VAL A 13 -2.42 3.19 -7.36
CA VAL A 13 -2.59 3.80 -8.69
C VAL A 13 -2.74 5.30 -8.57
N GLU A 14 -3.55 5.77 -7.65
CA GLU A 14 -3.80 7.20 -7.48
C GLU A 14 -2.59 7.95 -6.93
N GLN A 15 -1.90 7.36 -5.97
CA GLN A 15 -0.77 8.04 -5.33
C GLN A 15 0.47 8.06 -6.20
N LEU A 16 0.74 6.97 -6.90
CA LEU A 16 1.95 6.86 -7.70
C LEU A 16 1.74 7.18 -9.18
N GLY A 17 0.50 7.30 -9.61
CA GLY A 17 0.21 7.61 -11.02
C GLY A 17 0.60 6.51 -11.97
N VAL A 18 0.51 5.24 -11.54
CA VAL A 18 0.84 4.08 -12.36
C VAL A 18 -0.43 3.41 -12.84
N ASP A 19 -0.29 2.55 -13.85
CA ASP A 19 -1.42 1.78 -14.38
C ASP A 19 -1.77 0.63 -13.44
N GLU A 20 -3.05 0.30 -13.41
CA GLU A 20 -3.53 -0.81 -12.61
C GLU A 20 -2.82 -2.12 -12.93
N GLY A 21 -2.51 -2.33 -14.20
CA GLY A 21 -1.80 -3.53 -14.64
C GLY A 21 -0.37 -3.63 -14.12
N GLN A 22 0.21 -2.52 -13.70
CA GLN A 22 1.55 -2.51 -13.11
C GLN A 22 1.54 -2.86 -11.63
N VAL A 23 0.38 -2.77 -10.99
CA VAL A 23 0.27 -3.00 -9.55
C VAL A 23 -0.04 -4.48 -9.30
N GLU A 24 1.00 -5.29 -9.45
CA GLU A 24 0.91 -6.73 -9.21
C GLU A 24 1.32 -7.04 -7.76
N ASP A 25 0.90 -8.19 -7.28
CA ASP A 25 1.18 -8.58 -5.89
C ASP A 25 2.67 -8.56 -5.56
N ASN A 26 3.50 -8.99 -6.50
CA ASN A 26 4.95 -9.05 -6.30
C ASN A 26 5.66 -7.75 -6.67
N ALA A 27 4.94 -6.75 -7.13
CA ALA A 27 5.56 -5.50 -7.55
C ALA A 27 6.19 -4.78 -6.35
N SER A 28 7.43 -4.37 -6.50
CA SER A 28 8.13 -3.58 -5.50
C SER A 28 7.78 -2.10 -5.73
N PHE A 29 7.47 -1.39 -4.65
CA PHE A 29 7.15 0.03 -4.78
C PHE A 29 8.30 0.82 -5.37
N VAL A 30 9.51 0.52 -4.94
CA VAL A 30 10.70 1.25 -5.39
C VAL A 30 11.18 0.74 -6.74
N ASP A 31 11.36 -0.56 -6.87
CA ASP A 31 11.98 -1.15 -8.07
C ASP A 31 11.04 -1.23 -9.26
N ASP A 32 9.79 -1.59 -9.03
CA ASP A 32 8.84 -1.82 -10.11
C ASP A 32 7.94 -0.62 -10.38
N LEU A 33 7.56 0.09 -9.35
CA LEU A 33 6.63 1.22 -9.47
C LEU A 33 7.33 2.58 -9.43
N GLY A 34 8.63 2.58 -9.17
CA GLY A 34 9.43 3.81 -9.21
C GLY A 34 9.16 4.79 -8.07
N ALA A 35 8.66 4.30 -6.95
CA ALA A 35 8.40 5.15 -5.80
C ALA A 35 9.69 5.51 -5.06
N ASP A 36 9.81 6.75 -4.62
CA ASP A 36 10.92 7.13 -3.75
C ASP A 36 10.42 7.16 -2.30
N SER A 37 11.28 7.57 -1.36
CA SER A 37 10.91 7.55 0.06
C SER A 37 9.75 8.49 0.37
N LEU A 38 9.67 9.61 -0.31
CA LEU A 38 8.56 10.54 -0.10
C LEU A 38 7.24 9.93 -0.60
N ASP A 39 7.30 9.26 -1.75
CA ASP A 39 6.12 8.57 -2.29
C ASP A 39 5.64 7.49 -1.32
N ILE A 40 6.55 6.75 -0.72
CA ILE A 40 6.22 5.72 0.25
C ILE A 40 5.52 6.33 1.47
N VAL A 41 6.04 7.44 1.98
CA VAL A 41 5.44 8.13 3.13
C VAL A 41 4.01 8.56 2.80
N GLU A 42 3.81 9.16 1.64
CA GLU A 42 2.47 9.60 1.23
C GLU A 42 1.53 8.43 1.04
N LEU A 43 2.04 7.33 0.48
CA LEU A 43 1.26 6.12 0.28
C LEU A 43 0.80 5.53 1.61
N VAL A 44 1.70 5.46 2.58
CA VAL A 44 1.39 4.97 3.92
C VAL A 44 0.31 5.84 4.57
N MET A 45 0.44 7.15 4.45
CA MET A 45 -0.56 8.07 5.00
C MET A 45 -1.92 7.87 4.34
N ALA A 46 -1.93 7.64 3.04
CA ALA A 46 -3.19 7.38 2.32
C ALA A 46 -3.86 6.09 2.82
N PHE A 47 -3.06 5.06 3.08
CA PHE A 47 -3.59 3.81 3.65
C PHE A 47 -4.17 4.05 5.04
N GLU A 48 -3.48 4.82 5.87
CA GLU A 48 -3.95 5.11 7.22
C GLU A 48 -5.31 5.80 7.19
N GLU A 49 -5.48 6.75 6.29
CA GLU A 49 -6.74 7.46 6.18
C GLU A 49 -7.85 6.59 5.60
N ALA A 50 -7.53 5.83 4.56
CA ALA A 50 -8.52 5.03 3.86
C ALA A 50 -9.07 3.89 4.73
N PHE A 51 -8.22 3.31 5.56
CA PHE A 51 -8.58 2.15 6.38
C PHE A 51 -8.73 2.48 7.86
N GLU A 52 -8.55 3.75 8.22
CA GLU A 52 -8.69 4.24 9.60
C GLU A 52 -7.82 3.45 10.58
N LEU A 53 -6.54 3.35 10.26
CA LEU A 53 -5.59 2.63 11.10
C LEU A 53 -4.28 3.40 11.17
N GLU A 54 -3.40 2.95 12.07
CA GLU A 54 -2.07 3.54 12.20
C GLU A 54 -1.02 2.57 11.71
N ILE A 55 -0.05 3.09 10.97
CA ILE A 55 1.09 2.30 10.50
C ILE A 55 2.35 2.97 11.05
N PRO A 56 2.95 2.41 12.10
CA PRO A 56 4.20 2.95 12.66
C PRO A 56 5.31 2.94 11.61
N ASP A 57 6.27 3.85 11.74
CA ASP A 57 7.38 3.94 10.79
C ASP A 57 8.12 2.61 10.64
N GLU A 58 8.35 1.90 11.72
CA GLU A 58 9.07 0.62 11.62
C GLU A 58 8.29 -0.43 10.86
N ASP A 59 6.96 -0.38 10.90
CA ASP A 59 6.13 -1.29 10.10
C ASP A 59 6.11 -0.84 8.65
N ALA A 60 6.08 0.46 8.41
CA ALA A 60 6.11 1.00 7.06
C ALA A 60 7.37 0.58 6.32
N GLU A 61 8.50 0.51 7.03
CA GLU A 61 9.77 0.09 6.44
C GLU A 61 9.74 -1.36 5.95
N LYS A 62 8.87 -2.18 6.50
CA LYS A 62 8.73 -3.58 6.11
C LYS A 62 7.82 -3.77 4.90
N ILE A 63 7.11 -2.73 4.53
CA ILE A 63 6.20 -2.79 3.38
C ILE A 63 7.00 -2.45 2.12
N ALA A 64 7.47 -3.47 1.43
CA ALA A 64 8.30 -3.30 0.25
C ALA A 64 7.56 -3.60 -1.05
N THR A 65 6.56 -4.47 -0.99
CA THR A 65 5.79 -4.87 -2.17
C THR A 65 4.30 -4.64 -1.94
N VAL A 66 3.54 -4.70 -3.04
CA VAL A 66 2.07 -4.58 -2.97
C VAL A 66 1.49 -5.65 -2.04
N LYS A 67 1.99 -6.87 -2.15
CA LYS A 67 1.54 -7.98 -1.31
C LYS A 67 1.77 -7.68 0.17
N ASP A 68 2.93 -7.12 0.50
CA ASP A 68 3.23 -6.76 1.89
C ASP A 68 2.23 -5.75 2.43
N ALA A 69 1.87 -4.76 1.63
CA ALA A 69 0.90 -3.75 2.03
C ALA A 69 -0.48 -4.37 2.25
N VAL A 70 -0.91 -5.21 1.32
CA VAL A 70 -2.21 -5.88 1.43
C VAL A 70 -2.27 -6.74 2.68
N SER A 71 -1.24 -7.56 2.90
CA SER A 71 -1.19 -8.44 4.07
C SER A 71 -1.20 -7.66 5.37
N TYR A 72 -0.44 -6.58 5.42
CA TYR A 72 -0.38 -5.75 6.62
C TYR A 72 -1.75 -5.17 6.96
N ILE A 73 -2.40 -4.60 5.95
CA ILE A 73 -3.70 -3.96 6.17
C ILE A 73 -4.76 -5.00 6.52
N GLU A 74 -4.74 -6.16 5.87
CA GLU A 74 -5.67 -7.23 6.20
C GLU A 74 -5.52 -7.68 7.64
N ASN A 75 -4.29 -7.82 8.10
CA ASN A 75 -4.04 -8.21 9.48
C ASN A 75 -4.52 -7.16 10.47
N LYS A 76 -4.32 -5.90 10.15
CA LYS A 76 -4.75 -4.81 11.03
C LYS A 76 -6.27 -4.71 11.10
N THR A 77 -6.93 -4.85 9.97
CA THR A 77 -8.40 -4.72 9.95
C THR A 77 -9.08 -5.96 10.52
N ALA A 78 -8.45 -7.13 10.40
CA ALA A 78 -9.02 -8.37 10.92
C ALA A 78 -9.03 -8.42 12.45
N LYS A 79 -8.27 -7.57 13.10
CA LYS A 79 -8.13 -7.59 14.55
C LYS A 79 -9.12 -6.69 15.29
N LYS A 80 -10.08 -6.18 14.60
CA LYS A 80 -11.09 -5.33 15.23
C LYS A 80 -11.97 -6.07 16.18
#